data_977f8e174e01ebe55f73087de04d778f
#
_entry.id   977f8e174e01ebe55f73087de04d778f
#
_cell.length_a   1.000
_cell.length_b   1.000
_cell.length_c   1.000
_cell.angle_alpha   90.00
_cell.angle_beta   90.00
_cell.angle_gamma   90.00
#
_symmetry.space_group_name_H-M   'P 1'
#
loop_
_entity.id
_entity.type
_entity.pdbx_description
1 polymer ?
#
loop_
_entity_poly.entity_id
_entity_poly.type
_entity_poly.pdbx_seq_one_letter_code
_entity_poly.pdbx_strand_id
1 'polypeptide(L)'
;MIFPRSSRGGNAARNRGWRIGIVLLTGALGLYGCASPPRIPANIVLQDAHNNGYTLAFDNRSETLASGGSEGRIRLWHLPDGKELSGWKAHTDSLQGLVFLDHDRELLSAGYDGILARWTRDGTLLKRLSTPAPVTSMAADEAADFVVTGHSDGHVRLWRLADLSLTRDLQPHRGEVRAVAYHAATRQLASSGTDGRVFYWREREEPRPLPSPPTDAQDLAFAPDGSLLMGSGWFNLFRWRLDNGGLQVLPTAHHGIVKSISFSRDGRTLASIGRQTDSAVYLLDARTGVVLKRFQPHELCGSFVRLSPDGHYLASTSDDANVYIWDLRH
;
A
#
# COMPACT_ATOMS: atom_id res chain seq x y z
N MET A 1 25.02 35.07 64.10
CA MET A 1 24.71 35.96 65.22
C MET A 1 23.23 35.78 65.52
N ILE A 2 23.00 35.11 66.65
CA ILE A 2 22.11 35.49 67.74
C ILE A 2 20.59 35.36 67.45
N PHE A 3 20.03 34.28 68.00
CA PHE A 3 18.63 34.16 68.45
C PHE A 3 18.31 35.21 69.54
N PRO A 4 17.04 35.54 69.87
CA PRO A 4 16.47 34.83 71.00
C PRO A 4 14.99 34.40 70.86
N ARG A 5 14.66 33.50 71.80
CA ARG A 5 13.37 32.90 72.22
C ARG A 5 12.51 33.89 73.04
N SER A 6 11.21 33.61 73.08
CA SER A 6 10.31 33.39 74.24
C SER A 6 8.90 33.84 73.87
N SER A 7 7.79 33.44 74.42
CA SER A 7 7.36 32.46 75.43
C SER A 7 5.80 32.42 75.39
N ARG A 8 5.29 31.25 75.63
CA ARG A 8 4.08 30.89 76.40
C ARG A 8 2.81 31.81 76.43
N GLY A 9 1.69 31.14 76.22
CA GLY A 9 0.39 31.54 76.72
C GLY A 9 -0.70 30.62 76.25
N GLY A 10 -1.10 29.63 77.02
CA GLY A 10 -2.21 28.74 76.81
C GLY A 10 -3.54 29.32 77.12
N ASN A 11 -4.58 28.82 76.56
CA ASN A 11 -5.84 28.56 77.24
C ASN A 11 -6.73 27.60 76.49
N ALA A 12 -7.25 26.66 77.21
CA ALA A 12 -8.16 25.61 76.80
C ALA A 12 -9.61 26.20 76.62
N ALA A 13 -10.33 25.71 75.63
CA ALA A 13 -11.81 25.52 75.79
C ALA A 13 -12.43 24.75 74.61
N ARG A 14 -13.00 23.63 74.97
CA ARG A 14 -14.28 23.03 74.56
C ARG A 14 -14.38 22.39 73.15
N ASN A 15 -14.43 21.09 73.23
CA ASN A 15 -15.11 20.10 72.37
C ASN A 15 -16.43 20.60 71.80
N ARG A 16 -16.58 20.57 70.52
CA ARG A 16 -17.81 20.17 69.80
C ARG A 16 -17.46 19.26 68.67
N GLY A 17 -17.81 17.99 68.83
CA GLY A 17 -17.64 16.97 67.83
C GLY A 17 -18.48 17.24 66.59
N TRP A 18 -17.81 17.35 65.47
CA TRP A 18 -18.40 17.19 64.17
C TRP A 18 -17.89 15.87 63.60
N ARG A 19 -18.82 14.88 63.53
CA ARG A 19 -18.60 13.66 62.78
C ARG A 19 -18.57 14.02 61.30
N ILE A 20 -17.41 14.10 60.71
CA ILE A 20 -17.26 14.14 59.25
C ILE A 20 -17.43 12.72 58.78
N GLY A 21 -18.57 12.43 58.20
CA GLY A 21 -18.76 11.17 57.46
C GLY A 21 -17.86 11.17 56.23
N ILE A 22 -16.85 10.33 56.24
CA ILE A 22 -16.04 10.04 55.04
C ILE A 22 -16.91 9.15 54.15
N VAL A 23 -17.54 9.73 53.13
CA VAL A 23 -18.12 8.99 52.03
C VAL A 23 -16.97 8.54 51.15
N LEU A 24 -16.56 7.30 51.32
CA LEU A 24 -15.67 6.61 50.36
C LEU A 24 -16.47 6.43 49.05
N LEU A 25 -16.32 7.39 48.14
CA LEU A 25 -16.64 7.17 46.73
C LEU A 25 -15.59 6.20 46.19
N THR A 26 -15.89 4.92 46.18
CA THR A 26 -15.17 3.94 45.36
C THR A 26 -15.49 4.23 43.88
N GLY A 27 -14.78 5.18 43.31
CA GLY A 27 -14.73 5.36 41.89
C GLY A 27 -14.07 4.13 41.30
N ALA A 28 -14.85 3.21 40.74
CA ALA A 28 -14.34 2.20 39.83
C ALA A 28 -13.76 2.92 38.61
N LEU A 29 -12.50 3.30 38.66
CA LEU A 29 -11.70 3.59 37.49
C LEU A 29 -11.66 2.31 36.67
N GLY A 30 -12.64 2.15 35.79
CA GLY A 30 -12.55 1.16 34.73
C GLY A 30 -11.31 1.47 33.92
N LEU A 31 -10.26 0.70 34.14
CA LEU A 31 -9.13 0.57 33.23
C LEU A 31 -9.71 -0.02 31.92
N TYR A 32 -10.26 0.88 31.08
CA TYR A 32 -10.38 0.58 29.68
C TYR A 32 -8.94 0.49 29.15
N GLY A 33 -8.29 -0.63 29.40
CA GLY A 33 -7.14 -1.01 28.63
C GLY A 33 -7.55 -0.95 27.16
N CYS A 34 -6.94 -0.06 26.39
CA CYS A 34 -7.02 -0.08 24.94
C CYS A 34 -6.38 -1.39 24.46
N ALA A 35 -7.11 -2.51 24.62
CA ALA A 35 -6.74 -3.75 23.98
C ALA A 35 -6.82 -3.48 22.49
N SER A 36 -5.69 -3.46 21.81
CA SER A 36 -5.67 -3.42 20.36
C SER A 36 -6.56 -4.55 19.84
N PRO A 37 -7.43 -4.30 18.85
CA PRO A 37 -8.28 -5.34 18.32
C PRO A 37 -7.43 -6.55 17.90
N PRO A 38 -7.94 -7.79 18.08
CA PRO A 38 -7.20 -8.98 17.74
C PRO A 38 -6.82 -8.97 16.26
N ARG A 39 -5.65 -9.52 15.94
CA ARG A 39 -5.18 -9.66 14.56
C ARG A 39 -5.92 -10.80 13.90
N ILE A 40 -6.42 -10.59 12.69
CA ILE A 40 -7.12 -11.61 11.90
C ILE A 40 -6.06 -12.48 11.23
N PRO A 41 -6.03 -13.81 11.49
CA PRO A 41 -5.09 -14.71 10.83
C PRO A 41 -5.40 -14.83 9.34
N ALA A 42 -4.38 -15.15 8.52
CA ALA A 42 -4.59 -15.44 7.11
C ALA A 42 -5.44 -16.72 6.94
N ASN A 43 -6.38 -16.67 6.00
CA ASN A 43 -7.19 -17.84 5.64
C ASN A 43 -6.38 -18.83 4.80
N ILE A 44 -5.50 -18.31 3.94
CA ILE A 44 -4.61 -19.07 3.06
C ILE A 44 -3.21 -18.50 3.20
N VAL A 45 -2.23 -19.38 3.34
CA VAL A 45 -0.81 -19.03 3.30
C VAL A 45 -0.17 -19.84 2.17
N LEU A 46 0.25 -19.14 1.13
CA LEU A 46 1.03 -19.74 0.05
C LEU A 46 2.49 -19.74 0.49
N GLN A 47 2.95 -20.87 1.03
CA GLN A 47 4.31 -21.00 1.55
C GLN A 47 5.34 -21.07 0.42
N ASP A 48 6.50 -20.46 0.64
CA ASP A 48 7.62 -20.47 -0.31
C ASP A 48 7.20 -20.04 -1.72
N ALA A 49 6.22 -19.13 -1.80
CA ALA A 49 5.73 -18.64 -3.08
C ALA A 49 6.82 -17.94 -3.90
N HIS A 50 7.68 -17.18 -3.25
CA HIS A 50 8.79 -16.45 -3.87
C HIS A 50 9.96 -16.29 -2.89
N ASN A 51 11.17 -16.04 -3.39
CA ASN A 51 12.31 -15.69 -2.51
C ASN A 51 12.04 -14.39 -1.74
N ASN A 52 11.49 -13.36 -2.43
CA ASN A 52 10.89 -12.16 -1.88
C ASN A 52 9.73 -11.79 -2.81
N GLY A 53 8.53 -11.60 -2.26
CA GLY A 53 7.37 -11.24 -3.06
C GLY A 53 7.31 -9.73 -3.32
N TYR A 54 7.18 -9.30 -4.58
CA TYR A 54 7.16 -7.88 -4.95
C TYR A 54 5.88 -7.40 -5.62
N THR A 55 5.10 -8.28 -6.22
CA THR A 55 3.90 -7.87 -6.95
C THR A 55 2.80 -8.91 -6.91
N LEU A 56 1.56 -8.45 -6.92
CA LEU A 56 0.33 -9.25 -6.93
C LEU A 56 -0.66 -8.66 -7.93
N ALA A 57 -1.42 -9.53 -8.59
CA ALA A 57 -2.58 -9.15 -9.39
C ALA A 57 -3.70 -10.18 -9.22
N PHE A 58 -4.92 -9.72 -8.97
CA PHE A 58 -6.12 -10.55 -9.08
C PHE A 58 -6.66 -10.49 -10.51
N ASP A 59 -7.24 -11.58 -10.98
CA ASP A 59 -8.09 -11.54 -12.16
C ASP A 59 -9.43 -10.83 -11.84
N ASN A 60 -10.16 -10.43 -12.87
CA ASN A 60 -11.40 -9.66 -12.71
C ASN A 60 -12.50 -10.42 -11.96
N ARG A 61 -12.46 -11.76 -11.98
CA ARG A 61 -13.41 -12.63 -11.29
C ARG A 61 -13.00 -12.89 -9.84
N SER A 62 -11.80 -12.47 -9.43
CA SER A 62 -11.22 -12.77 -8.12
C SER A 62 -11.10 -14.28 -7.84
N GLU A 63 -10.97 -15.10 -8.91
CA GLU A 63 -10.80 -16.56 -8.84
C GLU A 63 -9.34 -16.98 -8.95
N THR A 64 -8.48 -16.07 -9.46
CA THR A 64 -7.05 -16.32 -9.64
C THR A 64 -6.24 -15.17 -9.10
N LEU A 65 -5.18 -15.51 -8.36
CA LEU A 65 -4.12 -14.58 -7.95
C LEU A 65 -2.86 -14.86 -8.75
N ALA A 66 -2.28 -13.85 -9.37
CA ALA A 66 -0.94 -13.87 -9.91
C ALA A 66 0.04 -13.26 -8.91
N SER A 67 1.19 -13.87 -8.71
CA SER A 67 2.24 -13.36 -7.84
C SER A 67 3.60 -13.39 -8.54
N GLY A 68 4.49 -12.46 -8.15
CA GLY A 68 5.84 -12.37 -8.67
C GLY A 68 6.83 -11.86 -7.63
N GLY A 69 8.07 -12.33 -7.72
CA GLY A 69 9.10 -12.04 -6.73
C GLY A 69 10.47 -11.72 -7.33
N SER A 70 11.47 -11.67 -6.43
CA SER A 70 12.86 -11.31 -6.78
C SER A 70 13.53 -12.27 -7.74
N GLU A 71 13.10 -13.52 -7.74
CA GLU A 71 13.63 -14.55 -8.64
C GLU A 71 13.11 -14.42 -10.09
N GLY A 72 12.20 -13.47 -10.37
CA GLY A 72 11.64 -13.24 -11.70
C GLY A 72 10.70 -14.36 -12.19
N ARG A 73 10.10 -15.13 -11.28
CA ARG A 73 9.06 -16.11 -11.59
C ARG A 73 7.68 -15.48 -11.43
N ILE A 74 6.75 -15.88 -12.31
CA ILE A 74 5.32 -15.69 -12.15
C ILE A 74 4.72 -16.99 -11.68
N ARG A 75 3.79 -16.94 -10.72
CA ARG A 75 2.97 -18.07 -10.30
C ARG A 75 1.50 -17.66 -10.27
N LEU A 76 0.63 -18.57 -10.69
CA LEU A 76 -0.82 -18.40 -10.65
C LEU A 76 -1.41 -19.36 -9.62
N TRP A 77 -2.32 -18.83 -8.80
CA TRP A 77 -2.94 -19.53 -7.69
C TRP A 77 -4.46 -19.48 -7.82
N HIS A 78 -5.11 -20.62 -7.67
CA HIS A 78 -6.57 -20.69 -7.60
C HIS A 78 -7.07 -20.20 -6.23
N LEU A 79 -8.16 -19.47 -6.24
CA LEU A 79 -8.89 -19.06 -5.04
C LEU A 79 -10.24 -19.77 -5.01
N PRO A 80 -10.73 -20.25 -3.84
CA PRO A 80 -10.27 -19.97 -2.48
C PRO A 80 -9.29 -21.01 -1.89
N ASP A 81 -8.81 -22.02 -2.63
CA ASP A 81 -8.05 -23.14 -2.04
C ASP A 81 -6.52 -22.93 -2.05
N GLY A 82 -6.01 -21.89 -2.72
CA GLY A 82 -4.59 -21.58 -2.77
C GLY A 82 -3.75 -22.57 -3.62
N LYS A 83 -4.39 -23.38 -4.46
CA LYS A 83 -3.68 -24.35 -5.33
C LYS A 83 -2.91 -23.62 -6.44
N GLU A 84 -1.64 -23.98 -6.62
CA GLU A 84 -0.86 -23.50 -7.78
C GLU A 84 -1.43 -24.08 -9.08
N LEU A 85 -1.76 -23.19 -10.01
CA LEU A 85 -2.27 -23.52 -11.33
C LEU A 85 -1.17 -23.66 -12.36
N SER A 86 -0.22 -22.72 -12.33
CA SER A 86 0.93 -22.68 -13.22
C SER A 86 2.03 -21.77 -12.67
N GLY A 87 3.27 -21.95 -13.15
CA GLY A 87 4.38 -21.08 -12.78
C GLY A 87 5.56 -21.21 -13.71
N TRP A 88 6.16 -20.06 -14.12
CA TRP A 88 7.28 -20.03 -15.06
C TRP A 88 8.29 -18.94 -14.74
N LYS A 89 9.49 -19.06 -15.25
CA LYS A 89 10.52 -18.02 -15.22
C LYS A 89 10.22 -16.99 -16.31
N ALA A 90 9.78 -15.81 -15.92
CA ALA A 90 9.38 -14.74 -16.84
C ALA A 90 10.50 -13.72 -17.07
N HIS A 91 11.26 -13.41 -16.03
CA HIS A 91 12.29 -12.36 -16.01
C HIS A 91 13.60 -12.88 -15.45
N THR A 92 14.73 -12.23 -15.80
CA THR A 92 16.05 -12.56 -15.25
C THR A 92 16.33 -11.85 -13.92
N ASP A 93 15.54 -10.84 -13.57
CA ASP A 93 15.59 -10.08 -12.33
C ASP A 93 14.18 -9.96 -11.74
N SER A 94 14.02 -9.20 -10.66
CA SER A 94 12.80 -9.04 -9.89
C SER A 94 11.62 -8.50 -10.73
N LEU A 95 10.44 -9.08 -10.50
CA LEU A 95 9.20 -8.55 -11.06
C LEU A 95 8.78 -7.29 -10.32
N GLN A 96 8.44 -6.25 -11.06
CA GLN A 96 8.00 -4.96 -10.55
C GLN A 96 6.53 -4.67 -10.85
N GLY A 97 5.91 -5.46 -11.73
CA GLY A 97 4.50 -5.30 -12.06
C GLY A 97 3.91 -6.53 -12.74
N LEU A 98 2.66 -6.80 -12.40
CA LEU A 98 1.79 -7.81 -13.01
C LEU A 98 0.39 -7.24 -13.18
N VAL A 99 -0.26 -7.57 -14.29
CA VAL A 99 -1.67 -7.27 -14.52
C VAL A 99 -2.27 -8.32 -15.44
N PHE A 100 -3.51 -8.72 -15.19
CA PHE A 100 -4.30 -9.52 -16.13
C PHE A 100 -4.83 -8.64 -17.25
N LEU A 101 -4.89 -9.18 -18.46
CA LEU A 101 -5.35 -8.55 -19.68
C LEU A 101 -6.30 -9.48 -20.45
N ASP A 102 -7.00 -8.91 -21.44
CA ASP A 102 -7.82 -9.64 -22.39
C ASP A 102 -8.84 -10.57 -21.71
N HIS A 103 -9.64 -9.98 -20.81
CA HIS A 103 -10.66 -10.71 -20.03
C HIS A 103 -10.04 -11.90 -19.26
N ASP A 104 -8.91 -11.64 -18.59
CA ASP A 104 -8.17 -12.60 -17.78
C ASP A 104 -7.48 -13.73 -18.56
N ARG A 105 -7.39 -13.66 -19.88
CA ARG A 105 -6.74 -14.68 -20.71
C ARG A 105 -5.22 -14.54 -20.79
N GLU A 106 -4.73 -13.31 -20.60
CA GLU A 106 -3.32 -12.97 -20.72
C GLU A 106 -2.81 -12.26 -19.46
N LEU A 107 -1.49 -12.23 -19.30
CA LEU A 107 -0.80 -11.43 -18.31
C LEU A 107 0.21 -10.51 -18.99
N LEU A 108 0.32 -9.29 -18.46
CA LEU A 108 1.45 -8.41 -18.71
C LEU A 108 2.35 -8.40 -17.49
N SER A 109 3.64 -8.54 -17.70
CA SER A 109 4.66 -8.43 -16.65
C SER A 109 5.70 -7.39 -17.00
N ALA A 110 6.27 -6.76 -15.95
CA ALA A 110 7.40 -5.85 -16.05
C ALA A 110 8.46 -6.24 -15.02
N GLY A 111 9.74 -6.24 -15.43
CA GLY A 111 10.84 -6.61 -14.56
C GLY A 111 11.93 -5.55 -14.46
N TYR A 112 12.71 -5.63 -13.38
CA TYR A 112 13.90 -4.78 -13.20
C TYR A 112 14.99 -5.09 -14.25
N ASP A 113 14.86 -6.23 -14.97
CA ASP A 113 15.68 -6.59 -16.14
C ASP A 113 15.38 -5.72 -17.38
N GLY A 114 14.50 -4.73 -17.27
CA GLY A 114 14.12 -3.85 -18.36
C GLY A 114 13.26 -4.52 -19.42
N ILE A 115 12.47 -5.53 -19.04
CA ILE A 115 11.59 -6.25 -19.96
C ILE A 115 10.13 -5.96 -19.63
N LEU A 116 9.32 -5.72 -20.69
CA LEU A 116 7.87 -5.86 -20.70
C LEU A 116 7.53 -7.12 -21.49
N ALA A 117 6.67 -7.98 -20.95
CA ALA A 117 6.30 -9.22 -21.64
C ALA A 117 4.83 -9.58 -21.44
N ARG A 118 4.18 -10.05 -22.52
CA ARG A 118 2.82 -10.61 -22.50
C ARG A 118 2.90 -12.13 -22.58
N TRP A 119 2.05 -12.76 -21.80
CA TRP A 119 2.02 -14.21 -21.61
C TRP A 119 0.58 -14.71 -21.65
N THR A 120 0.40 -15.95 -22.10
CA THR A 120 -0.82 -16.71 -21.78
C THR A 120 -0.78 -17.18 -20.32
N ARG A 121 -1.89 -17.66 -19.80
CA ARG A 121 -1.97 -18.17 -18.40
C ARG A 121 -1.14 -19.44 -18.15
N ASP A 122 -0.77 -20.16 -19.18
CA ASP A 122 0.10 -21.34 -19.07
C ASP A 122 1.60 -21.01 -19.18
N GLY A 123 1.94 -19.71 -19.34
CA GLY A 123 3.30 -19.22 -19.42
C GLY A 123 3.89 -19.20 -20.83
N THR A 124 3.08 -19.37 -21.88
CA THR A 124 3.55 -19.17 -23.26
C THR A 124 3.79 -17.70 -23.53
N LEU A 125 4.99 -17.35 -24.00
CA LEU A 125 5.36 -15.99 -24.34
C LEU A 125 4.64 -15.54 -25.63
N LEU A 126 3.85 -14.48 -25.54
CA LEU A 126 3.15 -13.87 -26.69
C LEU A 126 3.96 -12.72 -27.29
N LYS A 127 4.52 -11.87 -26.44
CA LYS A 127 5.31 -10.72 -26.84
C LYS A 127 6.34 -10.35 -25.78
N ARG A 128 7.49 -9.87 -26.22
CA ARG A 128 8.56 -9.35 -25.35
C ARG A 128 9.13 -8.07 -25.94
N LEU A 129 9.37 -7.09 -25.08
CA LEU A 129 9.99 -5.82 -25.44
C LEU A 129 11.07 -5.48 -24.42
N SER A 130 12.23 -5.03 -24.89
CA SER A 130 13.26 -4.43 -24.02
C SER A 130 13.00 -2.93 -23.89
N THR A 131 12.94 -2.45 -22.67
CA THR A 131 12.82 -1.02 -22.35
C THR A 131 14.21 -0.36 -22.26
N PRO A 132 14.33 0.96 -22.45
CA PRO A 132 15.64 1.65 -22.40
C PRO A 132 16.36 1.59 -21.05
N ALA A 133 15.61 1.39 -19.95
CA ALA A 133 16.13 1.29 -18.59
C ALA A 133 15.31 0.30 -17.77
N PRO A 134 15.83 -0.23 -16.64
CA PRO A 134 15.08 -1.09 -15.72
C PRO A 134 13.73 -0.53 -15.34
N VAL A 135 12.69 -1.39 -15.34
CA VAL A 135 11.36 -1.00 -14.87
C VAL A 135 11.32 -1.11 -13.35
N THR A 136 10.85 -0.08 -12.69
CA THR A 136 10.77 0.03 -11.23
C THR A 136 9.34 0.00 -10.71
N SER A 137 8.38 0.34 -11.57
CA SER A 137 6.96 0.35 -11.24
C SER A 137 6.13 0.25 -12.52
N MET A 138 4.93 -0.34 -12.42
CA MET A 138 4.00 -0.47 -13.53
C MET A 138 2.57 -0.24 -13.06
N ALA A 139 1.80 0.49 -13.85
CA ALA A 139 0.36 0.62 -13.70
C ALA A 139 -0.33 0.36 -15.03
N ALA A 140 -1.33 -0.49 -15.01
CA ALA A 140 -2.21 -0.74 -16.15
C ALA A 140 -3.62 -1.07 -15.62
N ASP A 141 -4.60 -0.84 -16.45
CA ASP A 141 -5.99 -1.21 -16.21
C ASP A 141 -6.46 -1.95 -17.47
N GLU A 142 -7.26 -3.00 -17.29
CA GLU A 142 -7.77 -3.80 -18.42
C GLU A 142 -8.56 -2.95 -19.45
N ALA A 143 -9.28 -1.94 -18.97
CA ALA A 143 -9.99 -0.99 -19.82
C ALA A 143 -9.06 0.04 -20.48
N ALA A 144 -7.75 0.01 -20.17
CA ALA A 144 -6.79 0.97 -20.67
C ALA A 144 -6.22 0.53 -22.03
N ASP A 145 -6.07 1.50 -22.92
CA ASP A 145 -5.31 1.30 -24.17
C ASP A 145 -3.78 1.29 -23.92
N PHE A 146 -3.34 1.61 -22.68
CA PHE A 146 -1.95 1.86 -22.33
C PHE A 146 -1.53 1.18 -21.05
N VAL A 147 -0.26 0.80 -20.99
CA VAL A 147 0.48 0.55 -19.76
C VAL A 147 1.45 1.70 -19.51
N VAL A 148 1.55 2.09 -18.24
CA VAL A 148 2.48 3.11 -17.76
C VAL A 148 3.59 2.43 -16.97
N THR A 149 4.84 2.75 -17.26
CA THR A 149 6.00 2.23 -16.53
C THR A 149 6.86 3.38 -15.99
N GLY A 150 7.29 3.22 -14.75
CA GLY A 150 8.35 4.02 -14.14
C GLY A 150 9.68 3.31 -14.28
N HIS A 151 10.75 4.08 -14.41
CA HIS A 151 12.07 3.55 -14.69
C HIS A 151 13.15 4.09 -13.76
N SER A 152 14.27 3.36 -13.67
CA SER A 152 15.42 3.73 -12.84
C SER A 152 16.14 5.00 -13.34
N ASP A 153 15.93 5.40 -14.60
CA ASP A 153 16.49 6.62 -15.22
C ASP A 153 15.63 7.89 -15.00
N GLY A 154 14.56 7.78 -14.20
CA GLY A 154 13.64 8.89 -13.90
C GLY A 154 12.56 9.13 -14.94
N HIS A 155 12.52 8.29 -15.97
CA HIS A 155 11.51 8.36 -17.02
C HIS A 155 10.22 7.65 -16.62
N VAL A 156 9.10 8.20 -17.07
CA VAL A 156 7.78 7.57 -17.11
C VAL A 156 7.42 7.35 -18.57
N ARG A 157 7.18 6.10 -18.95
CA ARG A 157 6.92 5.71 -20.33
C ARG A 157 5.52 5.14 -20.47
N LEU A 158 4.85 5.52 -21.56
CA LEU A 158 3.53 5.03 -21.93
C LEU A 158 3.65 4.14 -23.16
N TRP A 159 3.12 2.93 -23.05
CA TRP A 159 3.17 1.92 -24.10
C TRP A 159 1.75 1.53 -24.49
N ARG A 160 1.48 1.41 -25.79
CA ARG A 160 0.19 0.91 -26.24
C ARG A 160 0.08 -0.59 -25.91
N LEU A 161 -1.02 -1.00 -25.26
CA LEU A 161 -1.19 -2.41 -24.86
C LEU A 161 -1.26 -3.36 -26.05
N ALA A 162 -1.88 -2.95 -27.15
CA ALA A 162 -2.08 -3.84 -28.31
C ALA A 162 -0.76 -4.39 -28.90
N ASP A 163 0.29 -3.53 -28.97
CA ASP A 163 1.53 -3.89 -29.66
C ASP A 163 2.79 -3.56 -28.87
N LEU A 164 2.66 -3.08 -27.63
CA LEU A 164 3.74 -2.59 -26.76
C LEU A 164 4.60 -1.51 -27.43
N SER A 165 4.06 -0.74 -28.38
CA SER A 165 4.77 0.38 -28.98
C SER A 165 4.84 1.56 -27.99
N LEU A 166 6.01 2.22 -27.92
CA LEU A 166 6.21 3.42 -27.11
C LEU A 166 5.40 4.57 -27.71
N THR A 167 4.53 5.18 -26.90
CA THR A 167 3.70 6.32 -27.31
C THR A 167 4.19 7.63 -26.72
N ARG A 168 4.70 7.60 -25.48
CA ARG A 168 5.29 8.76 -24.81
C ARG A 168 6.48 8.35 -23.97
N ASP A 169 7.50 9.19 -23.94
CA ASP A 169 8.67 9.11 -23.07
C ASP A 169 8.84 10.45 -22.37
N LEU A 170 8.64 10.48 -21.06
CA LEU A 170 8.65 11.69 -20.24
C LEU A 170 9.68 11.52 -19.12
N GLN A 171 10.42 12.59 -18.78
CA GLN A 171 11.39 12.57 -17.68
C GLN A 171 11.00 13.56 -16.57
N PRO A 172 9.94 13.26 -15.77
CA PRO A 172 9.54 14.15 -14.69
C PRO A 172 10.51 14.12 -13.49
N HIS A 173 11.26 13.03 -13.29
CA HIS A 173 12.10 12.82 -12.12
C HIS A 173 13.60 12.92 -12.44
N ARG A 174 14.37 13.37 -11.43
CA ARG A 174 15.84 13.42 -11.50
C ARG A 174 16.51 12.17 -10.96
N GLY A 175 15.74 11.25 -10.40
CA GLY A 175 16.17 9.96 -9.86
C GLY A 175 15.16 8.90 -10.22
N GLU A 176 15.34 7.71 -9.67
CA GLU A 176 14.48 6.54 -9.93
C GLU A 176 13.00 6.85 -9.62
N VAL A 177 12.11 6.44 -10.53
CA VAL A 177 10.66 6.46 -10.31
C VAL A 177 10.31 5.36 -9.31
N ARG A 178 9.68 5.72 -8.18
CA ARG A 178 9.28 4.74 -7.15
C ARG A 178 7.94 4.10 -7.44
N ALA A 179 6.98 4.92 -7.88
CA ALA A 179 5.64 4.45 -8.19
C ALA A 179 5.05 5.23 -9.37
N VAL A 180 4.24 4.55 -10.14
CA VAL A 180 3.34 5.14 -11.12
C VAL A 180 1.92 4.69 -10.83
N ALA A 181 0.94 5.58 -11.07
CA ALA A 181 -0.48 5.28 -11.00
C ALA A 181 -1.16 5.73 -12.29
N TYR A 182 -2.14 4.97 -12.74
CA TYR A 182 -2.96 5.27 -13.91
C TYR A 182 -4.44 5.03 -13.59
N HIS A 183 -5.29 5.97 -13.98
CA HIS A 183 -6.74 5.86 -13.88
C HIS A 183 -7.35 5.97 -15.27
N ALA A 184 -7.76 4.82 -15.83
CA ALA A 184 -8.17 4.71 -17.23
C ALA A 184 -9.39 5.56 -17.57
N ALA A 185 -10.43 5.54 -16.72
CA ALA A 185 -11.70 6.23 -17.00
C ALA A 185 -11.53 7.76 -17.16
N THR A 186 -10.61 8.38 -16.44
CA THR A 186 -10.32 9.82 -16.51
C THR A 186 -9.01 10.14 -17.23
N ARG A 187 -8.25 9.11 -17.66
CA ARG A 187 -6.94 9.19 -18.31
C ARG A 187 -5.92 10.01 -17.51
N GLN A 188 -5.95 9.83 -16.19
CA GLN A 188 -5.06 10.51 -15.24
C GLN A 188 -3.86 9.64 -14.93
N LEU A 189 -2.71 10.30 -14.81
CA LEU A 189 -1.43 9.68 -14.48
C LEU A 189 -0.81 10.40 -13.28
N ALA A 190 -0.09 9.64 -12.48
CA ALA A 190 0.76 10.18 -11.43
C ALA A 190 2.05 9.37 -11.31
N SER A 191 3.11 10.03 -10.87
CA SER A 191 4.38 9.38 -10.54
C SER A 191 5.03 9.98 -9.30
N SER A 192 5.76 9.16 -8.56
CA SER A 192 6.65 9.59 -7.49
C SER A 192 8.08 9.11 -7.76
N GLY A 193 9.07 9.81 -7.26
CA GLY A 193 10.48 9.47 -7.46
C GLY A 193 11.32 9.63 -6.21
N THR A 194 12.57 9.14 -6.29
CA THR A 194 13.59 9.28 -5.24
C THR A 194 14.05 10.72 -5.05
N ASP A 195 13.63 11.63 -5.93
CA ASP A 195 13.81 13.08 -5.79
C ASP A 195 12.82 13.74 -4.83
N GLY A 196 11.94 12.95 -4.18
CA GLY A 196 10.93 13.40 -3.22
C GLY A 196 9.73 14.11 -3.86
N ARG A 197 9.66 14.11 -5.19
CA ARG A 197 8.60 14.80 -5.92
C ARG A 197 7.48 13.86 -6.33
N VAL A 198 6.27 14.41 -6.47
CA VAL A 198 5.10 13.75 -7.04
C VAL A 198 4.60 14.60 -8.20
N PHE A 199 4.37 13.97 -9.34
CA PHE A 199 3.81 14.60 -10.52
C PHE A 199 2.46 14.01 -10.86
N TYR A 200 1.61 14.84 -11.47
CA TYR A 200 0.28 14.50 -11.95
C TYR A 200 0.05 15.14 -13.32
N TRP A 201 -0.60 14.43 -14.22
CA TRP A 201 -1.02 14.92 -15.53
C TRP A 201 -2.15 14.07 -16.11
N ARG A 202 -2.75 14.55 -17.19
CA ARG A 202 -3.58 13.70 -18.07
C ARG A 202 -2.75 13.18 -19.22
N GLU A 203 -3.15 12.07 -19.81
CA GLU A 203 -2.40 11.32 -20.84
C GLU A 203 -1.70 12.16 -21.92
N ARG A 204 -2.36 13.25 -22.36
CA ARG A 204 -1.83 14.14 -23.41
C ARG A 204 -1.17 15.42 -22.89
N GLU A 205 -1.20 15.64 -21.59
CA GLU A 205 -0.63 16.82 -20.93
C GLU A 205 0.84 16.57 -20.53
N GLU A 206 1.55 17.62 -20.18
CA GLU A 206 2.86 17.52 -19.55
C GLU A 206 2.73 17.30 -18.03
N PRO A 207 3.68 16.57 -17.41
CA PRO A 207 3.69 16.36 -15.97
C PRO A 207 3.79 17.67 -15.20
N ARG A 208 2.87 17.92 -14.28
CA ARG A 208 2.91 19.07 -13.36
C ARG A 208 3.17 18.59 -11.93
N PRO A 209 4.02 19.28 -11.16
CA PRO A 209 4.30 18.90 -9.80
C PRO A 209 3.07 19.11 -8.92
N LEU A 210 2.82 18.14 -8.04
CA LEU A 210 1.92 18.30 -6.90
C LEU A 210 2.69 18.84 -5.69
N PRO A 211 1.99 19.39 -4.65
CA PRO A 211 2.63 19.73 -3.39
C PRO A 211 3.42 18.54 -2.84
N SER A 212 4.71 18.78 -2.53
CA SER A 212 5.62 17.73 -2.06
C SER A 212 5.18 17.22 -0.69
N PRO A 213 5.10 15.89 -0.49
CA PRO A 213 4.86 15.32 0.81
C PRO A 213 6.09 15.46 1.72
N PRO A 214 5.95 15.32 3.06
CA PRO A 214 7.07 15.46 3.99
C PRO A 214 8.15 14.38 3.85
N THR A 215 7.81 13.25 3.23
CA THR A 215 8.74 12.14 2.92
C THR A 215 8.43 11.60 1.53
N ASP A 216 9.35 10.83 0.95
CA ASP A 216 9.15 10.23 -0.37
C ASP A 216 7.88 9.37 -0.41
N ALA A 217 7.07 9.55 -1.43
CA ALA A 217 5.92 8.67 -1.67
C ALA A 217 6.42 7.33 -2.23
N GLN A 218 6.11 6.23 -1.51
CA GLN A 218 6.56 4.87 -1.82
C GLN A 218 5.65 4.15 -2.80
N ASP A 219 4.35 4.46 -2.74
CA ASP A 219 3.32 3.92 -3.63
C ASP A 219 2.27 5.00 -3.89
N LEU A 220 1.57 4.88 -5.00
CA LEU A 220 0.52 5.79 -5.44
C LEU A 220 -0.69 5.01 -5.95
N ALA A 221 -1.88 5.47 -5.60
CA ALA A 221 -3.14 4.93 -6.10
C ALA A 221 -4.19 6.03 -6.29
N PHE A 222 -4.85 6.05 -7.44
CA PHE A 222 -6.05 6.88 -7.62
C PHE A 222 -7.24 6.25 -6.88
N ALA A 223 -8.10 7.08 -6.33
CA ALA A 223 -9.42 6.62 -5.92
C ALA A 223 -10.21 6.13 -7.16
N PRO A 224 -11.12 5.15 -7.01
CA PRO A 224 -11.83 4.56 -8.15
C PRO A 224 -12.68 5.54 -8.97
N ASP A 225 -13.03 6.70 -8.39
CA ASP A 225 -13.75 7.79 -9.08
C ASP A 225 -12.81 8.83 -9.72
N GLY A 226 -11.49 8.68 -9.54
CA GLY A 226 -10.49 9.61 -10.05
C GLY A 226 -10.45 10.98 -9.36
N SER A 227 -11.19 11.18 -8.26
CA SER A 227 -11.30 12.48 -7.58
C SER A 227 -10.06 12.85 -6.76
N LEU A 228 -9.31 11.86 -6.30
CA LEU A 228 -8.12 12.06 -5.49
C LEU A 228 -7.01 11.05 -5.82
N LEU A 229 -5.79 11.42 -5.49
CA LEU A 229 -4.61 10.56 -5.47
C LEU A 229 -4.21 10.30 -4.02
N MET A 230 -3.98 9.03 -3.68
CA MET A 230 -3.40 8.63 -2.40
C MET A 230 -1.96 8.19 -2.62
N GLY A 231 -1.07 8.58 -1.71
CA GLY A 231 0.29 8.08 -1.64
C GLY A 231 0.60 7.54 -0.26
N SER A 232 1.62 6.70 -0.18
CA SER A 232 2.12 6.15 1.07
C SER A 232 3.57 6.57 1.33
N GLY A 233 3.97 6.69 2.60
CA GLY A 233 5.33 7.09 2.97
C GLY A 233 5.69 6.71 4.40
N TRP A 234 6.66 7.40 5.01
CA TRP A 234 7.04 7.17 6.40
C TRP A 234 5.93 7.60 7.35
N PHE A 235 5.38 6.66 8.12
CA PHE A 235 4.35 6.83 9.15
C PHE A 235 3.01 7.41 8.65
N ASN A 236 2.93 7.84 7.40
CA ASN A 236 1.81 8.62 6.88
C ASN A 236 1.31 8.13 5.54
N LEU A 237 0.04 8.44 5.27
CA LEU A 237 -0.53 8.49 3.94
C LEU A 237 -0.61 9.95 3.49
N PHE A 238 -0.51 10.16 2.20
CA PHE A 238 -0.60 11.46 1.55
C PHE A 238 -1.82 11.48 0.65
N ARG A 239 -2.68 12.48 0.81
CA ARG A 239 -3.89 12.63 0.01
C ARG A 239 -3.87 13.95 -0.75
N TRP A 240 -3.79 13.86 -2.06
CA TRP A 240 -3.91 15.04 -2.95
C TRP A 240 -5.32 15.10 -3.52
N ARG A 241 -5.96 16.23 -3.32
CA ARG A 241 -7.21 16.56 -4.00
C ARG A 241 -6.88 17.12 -5.38
N LEU A 242 -7.39 16.48 -6.43
CA LEU A 242 -7.03 16.84 -7.81
C LEU A 242 -7.82 18.03 -8.37
N ASP A 243 -8.92 18.41 -7.70
CA ASP A 243 -9.72 19.61 -8.02
C ASP A 243 -9.02 20.91 -7.66
N ASN A 244 -8.31 20.97 -6.54
CA ASN A 244 -7.68 22.19 -6.00
C ASN A 244 -6.20 22.04 -5.67
N GLY A 245 -5.62 20.85 -5.89
CA GLY A 245 -4.21 20.55 -5.63
C GLY A 245 -3.82 20.49 -4.16
N GLY A 246 -4.78 20.47 -3.21
CA GLY A 246 -4.50 20.44 -1.78
C GLY A 246 -3.89 19.11 -1.34
N LEU A 247 -2.82 19.17 -0.52
CA LEU A 247 -2.22 18.01 0.14
C LEU A 247 -2.70 17.92 1.59
N GLN A 248 -3.17 16.73 1.98
CA GLN A 248 -3.43 16.37 3.36
C GLN A 248 -2.54 15.20 3.76
N VAL A 249 -1.88 15.31 4.91
CA VAL A 249 -1.10 14.24 5.53
C VAL A 249 -1.97 13.55 6.56
N LEU A 250 -2.12 12.23 6.43
CA LEU A 250 -2.91 11.38 7.32
C LEU A 250 -1.96 10.48 8.10
N PRO A 251 -1.86 10.62 9.44
CA PRO A 251 -1.06 9.71 10.24
C PRO A 251 -1.66 8.31 10.20
N THR A 252 -0.80 7.29 10.26
CA THR A 252 -1.20 5.87 10.25
C THR A 252 -0.83 5.18 11.55
N ALA A 253 -1.31 3.95 11.72
CA ALA A 253 -0.88 3.08 12.81
C ALA A 253 0.43 2.33 12.50
N HIS A 254 1.01 2.53 11.33
CA HIS A 254 2.32 1.96 10.98
C HIS A 254 3.45 2.64 11.73
N HIS A 255 4.43 1.83 12.16
CA HIS A 255 5.61 2.31 12.88
C HIS A 255 6.84 2.47 11.97
N GLY A 256 6.66 2.51 10.67
CA GLY A 256 7.72 2.62 9.67
C GLY A 256 7.19 3.10 8.32
N ILE A 257 7.80 2.60 7.25
CA ILE A 257 7.37 2.89 5.88
C ILE A 257 6.04 2.17 5.61
N VAL A 258 5.05 2.88 5.13
CA VAL A 258 3.89 2.28 4.45
C VAL A 258 4.32 2.00 3.02
N LYS A 259 4.58 0.73 2.70
CA LYS A 259 5.25 0.35 1.44
C LYS A 259 4.30 0.28 0.26
N SER A 260 3.10 -0.26 0.45
CA SER A 260 2.10 -0.39 -0.61
C SER A 260 0.69 -0.15 -0.09
N ILE A 261 -0.18 0.32 -0.98
CA ILE A 261 -1.58 0.61 -0.72
C ILE A 261 -2.47 0.09 -1.84
N SER A 262 -3.72 -0.24 -1.52
CA SER A 262 -4.71 -0.69 -2.49
C SER A 262 -6.11 -0.23 -2.09
N PHE A 263 -6.81 0.48 -2.97
CA PHE A 263 -8.21 0.85 -2.75
C PHE A 263 -9.16 -0.34 -2.94
N SER A 264 -10.24 -0.35 -2.15
CA SER A 264 -11.43 -1.12 -2.51
C SER A 264 -12.12 -0.51 -3.73
N ARG A 265 -12.87 -1.32 -4.47
CA ARG A 265 -13.58 -0.88 -5.68
C ARG A 265 -14.57 0.26 -5.42
N ASP A 266 -15.16 0.32 -4.23
CA ASP A 266 -16.07 1.40 -3.84
C ASP A 266 -15.36 2.66 -3.30
N GLY A 267 -14.03 2.64 -3.20
CA GLY A 267 -13.19 3.73 -2.72
C GLY A 267 -13.32 4.05 -1.23
N ARG A 268 -14.08 3.26 -0.47
CA ARG A 268 -14.33 3.52 0.96
C ARG A 268 -13.22 3.03 1.86
N THR A 269 -12.56 1.95 1.48
CA THR A 269 -11.47 1.36 2.25
C THR A 269 -10.17 1.33 1.48
N LEU A 270 -9.07 1.33 2.23
CA LEU A 270 -7.72 1.27 1.73
C LEU A 270 -6.97 0.16 2.49
N ALA A 271 -6.44 -0.81 1.80
CA ALA A 271 -5.48 -1.73 2.38
C ALA A 271 -4.09 -1.09 2.39
N SER A 272 -3.29 -1.39 3.41
CA SER A 272 -1.90 -0.93 3.52
C SER A 272 -1.02 -1.99 4.15
N ILE A 273 0.25 -2.01 3.77
CA ILE A 273 1.28 -2.88 4.36
C ILE A 273 2.50 -2.08 4.76
N GLY A 274 3.01 -2.38 5.95
CA GLY A 274 4.23 -1.76 6.50
C GLY A 274 5.51 -2.48 6.07
N ARG A 275 6.63 -1.74 6.13
CA ARG A 275 7.99 -2.25 5.90
C ARG A 275 8.94 -1.73 6.97
N GLN A 276 10.02 -2.44 7.22
CA GLN A 276 11.07 -2.20 8.21
C GLN A 276 10.63 -2.51 9.65
N THR A 277 10.10 -1.55 10.39
CA THR A 277 9.80 -1.68 11.82
C THR A 277 8.48 -2.36 12.13
N ASP A 278 7.59 -2.46 11.15
CA ASP A 278 6.38 -3.25 11.25
C ASP A 278 6.05 -3.89 9.89
N SER A 279 5.60 -5.14 9.90
CA SER A 279 5.11 -5.86 8.71
C SER A 279 3.59 -5.95 8.77
N ALA A 280 2.96 -5.00 9.46
CA ALA A 280 1.53 -4.99 9.70
C ALA A 280 0.74 -4.78 8.41
N VAL A 281 -0.38 -5.47 8.32
CA VAL A 281 -1.37 -5.31 7.25
C VAL A 281 -2.64 -4.74 7.87
N TYR A 282 -3.11 -3.63 7.32
CA TYR A 282 -4.32 -2.95 7.81
C TYR A 282 -5.33 -2.74 6.69
N LEU A 283 -6.60 -2.77 7.07
CA LEU A 283 -7.68 -2.17 6.30
C LEU A 283 -8.07 -0.87 7.00
N LEU A 284 -8.06 0.21 6.26
CA LEU A 284 -8.27 1.57 6.74
C LEU A 284 -9.54 2.17 6.12
N ASP A 285 -10.19 3.06 6.82
CA ASP A 285 -11.12 4.01 6.21
C ASP A 285 -10.33 4.97 5.30
N ALA A 286 -10.62 4.98 4.02
CA ALA A 286 -9.83 5.72 3.02
C ALA A 286 -9.91 7.25 3.21
N ARG A 287 -10.99 7.74 3.85
CA ARG A 287 -11.20 9.16 4.08
C ARG A 287 -10.46 9.67 5.32
N THR A 288 -10.38 8.86 6.38
CA THR A 288 -9.86 9.28 7.69
C THR A 288 -8.50 8.68 8.03
N GLY A 289 -8.11 7.57 7.38
CA GLY A 289 -6.92 6.79 7.74
C GLY A 289 -7.09 5.93 9.01
N VAL A 290 -8.30 5.90 9.58
CA VAL A 290 -8.58 5.10 10.79
C VAL A 290 -8.53 3.61 10.47
N VAL A 291 -7.87 2.83 11.33
CA VAL A 291 -7.77 1.38 11.20
C VAL A 291 -9.14 0.74 11.48
N LEU A 292 -9.67 0.03 10.48
CA LEU A 292 -10.90 -0.74 10.56
C LEU A 292 -10.64 -2.20 10.97
N LYS A 293 -9.64 -2.84 10.34
CA LYS A 293 -9.22 -4.20 10.63
C LYS A 293 -7.70 -4.29 10.71
N ARG A 294 -7.21 -5.17 11.58
CA ARG A 294 -5.78 -5.53 11.72
C ARG A 294 -5.61 -6.98 11.36
N PHE A 295 -4.68 -7.27 10.47
CA PHE A 295 -4.41 -8.62 10.02
C PHE A 295 -3.12 -9.13 10.64
N GLN A 296 -2.91 -10.45 10.57
CA GLN A 296 -1.66 -11.09 10.94
C GLN A 296 -0.51 -10.43 10.17
N PRO A 297 0.55 -9.95 10.84
CA PRO A 297 1.70 -9.40 10.14
C PRO A 297 2.53 -10.51 9.51
N HIS A 298 3.28 -10.17 8.49
CA HIS A 298 4.35 -11.00 7.99
C HIS A 298 5.51 -11.10 8.99
N GLU A 299 6.31 -12.17 8.89
CA GLU A 299 7.49 -12.35 9.74
C GLU A 299 8.64 -11.42 9.36
N LEU A 300 8.74 -11.07 8.07
CA LEU A 300 9.73 -10.14 7.54
C LEU A 300 9.06 -8.90 6.92
N CYS A 301 9.86 -8.05 6.31
CA CYS A 301 9.41 -6.77 5.74
C CYS A 301 8.30 -6.94 4.71
N GLY A 302 7.17 -6.28 4.91
CA GLY A 302 6.09 -6.25 3.94
C GLY A 302 6.48 -5.55 2.64
N SER A 303 5.98 -6.03 1.51
CA SER A 303 6.33 -5.53 0.18
C SER A 303 5.14 -5.00 -0.58
N PHE A 304 4.07 -5.78 -0.72
CA PHE A 304 2.96 -5.43 -1.58
C PHE A 304 1.62 -5.89 -1.00
N VAL A 305 0.57 -5.14 -1.28
CA VAL A 305 -0.80 -5.46 -0.85
C VAL A 305 -1.79 -5.18 -1.97
N ARG A 306 -2.80 -6.06 -2.12
CA ARG A 306 -3.89 -5.89 -3.10
C ARG A 306 -5.23 -6.32 -2.52
N LEU A 307 -6.27 -5.55 -2.80
CA LEU A 307 -7.66 -5.95 -2.64
C LEU A 307 -8.16 -6.54 -3.97
N SER A 308 -8.94 -7.59 -3.89
CA SER A 308 -9.57 -8.19 -5.08
C SER A 308 -10.65 -7.27 -5.67
N PRO A 309 -10.93 -7.35 -6.98
CA PRO A 309 -11.94 -6.52 -7.65
C PRO A 309 -13.34 -6.64 -7.07
N ASP A 310 -13.71 -7.81 -6.55
CA ASP A 310 -15.01 -8.04 -5.89
C ASP A 310 -15.03 -7.62 -4.41
N GLY A 311 -13.86 -7.27 -3.84
CA GLY A 311 -13.69 -6.87 -2.45
C GLY A 311 -13.72 -8.04 -1.46
N HIS A 312 -13.73 -9.30 -1.92
CA HIS A 312 -13.81 -10.47 -1.05
C HIS A 312 -12.45 -10.88 -0.48
N TYR A 313 -11.36 -10.59 -1.17
CA TYR A 313 -10.03 -11.00 -0.76
C TYR A 313 -9.08 -9.82 -0.57
N LEU A 314 -8.21 -9.96 0.40
CA LEU A 314 -7.01 -9.16 0.59
C LEU A 314 -5.82 -10.11 0.47
N ALA A 315 -4.83 -9.74 -0.35
CA ALA A 315 -3.59 -10.49 -0.46
C ALA A 315 -2.39 -9.59 -0.18
N SER A 316 -1.35 -10.14 0.44
CA SER A 316 -0.09 -9.43 0.68
C SER A 316 1.12 -10.33 0.50
N THR A 317 2.25 -9.71 0.15
CA THR A 317 3.57 -10.34 0.02
C THR A 317 4.57 -9.67 0.94
N SER A 318 5.66 -10.37 1.22
CA SER A 318 6.78 -9.85 2.01
C SER A 318 8.10 -10.52 1.62
N ASP A 319 9.16 -10.15 2.36
CA ASP A 319 10.48 -10.78 2.26
C ASP A 319 10.52 -12.17 2.96
N ASP A 320 9.43 -12.62 3.62
CA ASP A 320 9.32 -13.93 4.27
C ASP A 320 8.95 -15.10 3.31
N ALA A 321 9.02 -14.85 2.02
CA ALA A 321 8.73 -15.78 0.95
C ALA A 321 7.24 -16.17 0.79
N ASN A 322 6.36 -15.75 1.70
CA ASN A 322 4.96 -16.15 1.73
C ASN A 322 4.04 -15.11 1.07
N VAL A 323 2.92 -15.60 0.55
CA VAL A 323 1.76 -14.78 0.21
C VAL A 323 0.63 -15.09 1.20
N TYR A 324 0.15 -14.08 1.91
CA TYR A 324 -0.99 -14.19 2.82
C TYR A 324 -2.25 -13.73 2.12
N ILE A 325 -3.34 -14.48 2.31
CA ILE A 325 -4.64 -14.17 1.72
C ILE A 325 -5.71 -14.25 2.83
N TRP A 326 -6.51 -13.21 2.94
CA TRP A 326 -7.64 -13.11 3.84
C TRP A 326 -8.95 -13.05 3.07
N ASP A 327 -9.94 -13.83 3.50
CA ASP A 327 -11.33 -13.70 3.07
C ASP A 327 -12.01 -12.62 3.91
N LEU A 328 -12.48 -11.56 3.29
CA LEU A 328 -13.06 -10.40 3.96
C LEU A 328 -14.56 -10.51 4.19
N ARG A 329 -15.20 -11.58 3.72
CA ARG A 329 -16.65 -11.83 3.85
C ARG A 329 -17.07 -12.21 5.28
N HIS A 330 -16.11 -12.53 6.13
CA HIS A 330 -16.30 -12.97 7.52
C HIS A 330 -15.74 -12.03 8.57
#